data_2514169ebdf53788108a9db97f9ec7c5
#
_entry.id   2514169ebdf53788108a9db97f9ec7c5
#
_cell.length_a   1.000
_cell.length_b   1.000
_cell.length_c   1.000
_cell.angle_alpha   90.00
_cell.angle_beta   90.00
_cell.angle_gamma   90.00
#
_symmetry.space_group_name_H-M   'P 1'
#
loop_
_entity.id
_entity.type
_entity.pdbx_description
1 polymer ?
#
loop_
_entity_poly.entity_id
_entity_poly.type
_entity_poly.pdbx_seq_one_letter_code
_entity_poly.pdbx_strand_id
1 'polypeptide(L)'
;HPSTEYINNKAKAITAIGMFYDMDNPNDFISSVKESLTDDGIFIAQLMTLAPMLRMRDLGNVCHEHLEYYSYASLVELYERNGLEIYRVEENDIQGGSYQLWARHLKDGSISYDEDISTLKDFFSDIEHNGKVLRDTLKTYNDKNCYVYGASTKGNTMLQLWKLGKYFK
;
A
#
# COMPACT_ATOMS: atom_id res chain seq x y z
N HIS A 1 -8.32 13.54 -14.99
CA HIS A 1 -9.52 12.86 -15.52
C HIS A 1 -9.20 12.35 -16.91
N PRO A 2 -9.42 11.04 -17.22
CA PRO A 2 -9.48 10.60 -18.59
C PRO A 2 -10.60 11.38 -19.26
N SER A 3 -10.35 11.94 -20.42
CA SER A 3 -11.41 12.63 -21.18
C SER A 3 -12.53 11.64 -21.47
N THR A 4 -13.76 12.06 -21.30
CA THR A 4 -14.99 11.29 -21.51
C THR A 4 -15.15 10.71 -22.93
N GLU A 5 -14.28 11.06 -23.86
CA GLU A 5 -14.23 10.53 -25.23
C GLU A 5 -13.82 9.06 -25.35
N TYR A 6 -13.12 8.51 -24.31
CA TYR A 6 -12.68 7.11 -24.31
C TYR A 6 -13.66 6.13 -23.67
N ILE A 7 -14.77 6.61 -23.08
CA ILE A 7 -15.68 5.81 -22.22
C ILE A 7 -16.88 5.22 -22.99
N ASN A 8 -16.95 5.34 -24.30
CA ASN A 8 -18.04 4.71 -25.07
C ASN A 8 -17.96 3.17 -25.15
N ASN A 9 -16.82 2.57 -24.77
CA ASN A 9 -16.65 1.12 -24.71
C ASN A 9 -16.24 0.71 -23.29
N LYS A 10 -17.12 0.01 -22.58
CA LYS A 10 -16.81 -0.58 -21.30
C LYS A 10 -15.68 -1.60 -21.41
N ALA A 11 -14.82 -1.65 -20.39
CA ALA A 11 -13.68 -2.55 -20.36
C ALA A 11 -14.04 -3.91 -19.76
N LYS A 12 -13.49 -4.97 -20.32
CA LYS A 12 -13.58 -6.32 -19.76
C LYS A 12 -12.66 -6.51 -18.55
N ALA A 13 -11.54 -5.80 -18.50
CA ALA A 13 -10.62 -5.79 -17.41
C ALA A 13 -10.04 -4.40 -17.19
N ILE A 14 -9.96 -3.99 -15.93
CA ILE A 14 -9.29 -2.75 -15.49
C ILE A 14 -8.26 -3.15 -14.44
N THR A 15 -7.07 -2.53 -14.50
CA THR A 15 -6.00 -2.79 -13.52
C THR A 15 -5.53 -1.49 -12.87
N ALA A 16 -5.23 -1.55 -11.56
CA ALA A 16 -4.60 -0.49 -10.79
C ALA A 16 -3.46 -1.09 -9.95
N ILE A 17 -2.23 -0.83 -10.36
CA ILE A 17 -1.04 -1.44 -9.77
C ILE A 17 -0.18 -0.37 -9.11
N GLY A 18 -0.01 -0.46 -7.77
CA GLY A 18 0.89 0.39 -7.00
C GLY A 18 0.55 1.88 -7.02
N MET A 19 -0.75 2.26 -7.05
CA MET A 19 -1.16 3.67 -7.12
C MET A 19 -2.44 4.01 -6.32
N PHE A 20 -3.20 2.99 -5.93
CA PHE A 20 -4.53 3.20 -5.37
C PHE A 20 -4.51 3.86 -3.98
N TYR A 21 -3.46 3.62 -3.19
CA TYR A 21 -3.26 4.22 -1.87
C TYR A 21 -2.83 5.70 -1.89
N ASP A 22 -2.56 6.25 -3.06
CA ASP A 22 -2.17 7.65 -3.27
C ASP A 22 -3.36 8.52 -3.72
N MET A 23 -4.58 7.97 -3.71
CA MET A 23 -5.75 8.65 -4.25
C MET A 23 -6.40 9.58 -3.21
N ASP A 24 -6.61 10.85 -3.57
CA ASP A 24 -7.33 11.82 -2.73
C ASP A 24 -8.80 11.44 -2.52
N ASN A 25 -9.41 10.79 -3.50
CA ASN A 25 -10.82 10.36 -3.43
C ASN A 25 -10.99 8.92 -3.92
N PRO A 26 -10.75 7.92 -3.05
CA PRO A 26 -10.88 6.52 -3.43
C PRO A 26 -12.32 6.11 -3.80
N ASN A 27 -13.34 6.77 -3.26
CA ASN A 27 -14.73 6.49 -3.63
C ASN A 27 -15.02 6.82 -5.10
N ASP A 28 -14.64 8.00 -5.56
CA ASP A 28 -14.81 8.40 -6.96
C ASP A 28 -14.04 7.50 -7.91
N PHE A 29 -12.86 7.05 -7.48
CA PHE A 29 -12.06 6.11 -8.26
C PHE A 29 -12.77 4.77 -8.43
N ILE A 30 -13.22 4.12 -7.34
CA ILE A 30 -13.90 2.83 -7.39
C ILE A 30 -15.25 2.94 -8.13
N SER A 31 -15.99 4.03 -7.93
CA SER A 31 -17.23 4.30 -8.68
C SER A 31 -16.95 4.41 -10.19
N SER A 32 -15.92 5.14 -10.59
CA SER A 32 -15.50 5.26 -12.00
C SER A 32 -15.05 3.92 -12.59
N VAL A 33 -14.34 3.10 -11.82
CA VAL A 33 -13.99 1.74 -12.24
C VAL A 33 -15.25 0.92 -12.49
N LYS A 34 -16.18 0.92 -11.54
CA LYS A 34 -17.46 0.19 -11.65
C LYS A 34 -18.26 0.61 -12.89
N GLU A 35 -18.33 1.90 -13.17
CA GLU A 35 -19.05 2.42 -14.34
C GLU A 35 -18.37 2.05 -15.67
N SER A 36 -17.04 1.93 -15.66
CA SER A 36 -16.23 1.61 -16.83
C SER A 36 -16.14 0.11 -17.13
N LEU A 37 -16.56 -0.77 -16.22
CA LEU A 37 -16.56 -2.22 -16.42
C LEU A 37 -17.78 -2.69 -17.20
N THR A 38 -17.61 -3.72 -18.06
CA THR A 38 -18.72 -4.53 -18.57
C THR A 38 -19.42 -5.27 -17.43
N ASP A 39 -20.65 -5.75 -17.63
CA ASP A 39 -21.42 -6.46 -16.59
C ASP A 39 -20.73 -7.71 -16.03
N ASP A 40 -19.88 -8.35 -16.83
CA ASP A 40 -19.03 -9.48 -16.49
C ASP A 40 -17.53 -9.11 -16.43
N GLY A 41 -17.24 -7.81 -16.33
CA GLY A 41 -15.88 -7.28 -16.23
C GLY A 41 -15.26 -7.50 -14.86
N ILE A 42 -13.92 -7.46 -14.83
CA ILE A 42 -13.13 -7.62 -13.61
C ILE A 42 -12.24 -6.41 -13.37
N PHE A 43 -12.08 -6.05 -12.10
CA PHE A 43 -11.10 -5.07 -11.64
C PHE A 43 -10.00 -5.79 -10.85
N ILE A 44 -8.74 -5.55 -11.19
CA ILE A 44 -7.58 -6.11 -10.50
C ILE A 44 -6.78 -4.97 -9.91
N ALA A 45 -6.69 -4.93 -8.60
CA ALA A 45 -5.85 -3.95 -7.90
C ALA A 45 -4.71 -4.67 -7.18
N GLN A 46 -3.52 -4.08 -7.24
CA GLN A 46 -2.40 -4.46 -6.38
C GLN A 46 -1.95 -3.24 -5.60
N LEU A 47 -1.97 -3.35 -4.28
CA LEU A 47 -1.67 -2.24 -3.39
C LEU A 47 -1.00 -2.74 -2.10
N MET A 48 -0.15 -1.90 -1.55
CA MET A 48 0.37 -2.08 -0.20
C MET A 48 -0.77 -1.97 0.80
N THR A 49 -0.79 -2.86 1.79
CA THR A 49 -1.84 -2.93 2.80
C THR A 49 -1.27 -3.05 4.20
N LEU A 50 -2.10 -2.79 5.19
CA LEU A 50 -1.69 -2.65 6.58
C LEU A 50 -1.06 -3.93 7.14
N ALA A 51 -1.70 -5.10 7.00
CA ALA A 51 -1.21 -6.33 7.62
C ALA A 51 0.17 -6.78 7.09
N PRO A 52 0.42 -6.85 5.78
CA PRO A 52 1.75 -7.11 5.25
C PRO A 52 2.79 -6.08 5.71
N MET A 53 2.45 -4.79 5.72
CA MET A 53 3.33 -3.72 6.19
C MET A 53 3.77 -3.94 7.65
N LEU A 54 2.82 -4.28 8.52
CA LEU A 54 3.08 -4.55 9.94
C LEU A 54 3.97 -5.79 10.11
N ARG A 55 3.64 -6.89 9.41
CA ARG A 55 4.41 -8.14 9.48
C ARG A 55 5.84 -7.97 8.99
N MET A 56 6.02 -7.24 7.89
CA MET A 56 7.35 -6.97 7.31
C MET A 56 8.10 -5.85 8.04
N ARG A 57 7.46 -5.16 8.97
CA ARG A 57 7.98 -3.96 9.66
C ARG A 57 8.48 -2.91 8.66
N ASP A 58 7.73 -2.75 7.56
CA ASP A 58 8.12 -1.84 6.47
C ASP A 58 7.77 -0.39 6.78
N LEU A 59 8.67 0.28 7.49
CA LEU A 59 8.57 1.73 7.72
C LEU A 59 8.58 2.53 6.41
N GLY A 60 9.17 1.99 5.36
CA GLY A 60 9.28 2.68 4.08
C GLY A 60 7.94 2.99 3.42
N ASN A 61 6.87 2.31 3.82
CA ASN A 61 5.52 2.63 3.39
C ASN A 61 4.94 3.87 4.08
N VAL A 62 5.55 4.34 5.18
CA VAL A 62 5.12 5.55 5.88
C VAL A 62 5.79 6.75 5.23
N CYS A 63 5.16 7.32 4.23
CA CYS A 63 5.63 8.48 3.48
C CYS A 63 4.46 9.40 3.10
N HIS A 64 4.78 10.62 2.69
CA HIS A 64 3.76 11.65 2.45
C HIS A 64 2.95 11.42 1.17
N GLU A 65 3.42 10.59 0.25
CA GLU A 65 2.68 10.22 -0.95
C GLU A 65 1.57 9.21 -0.66
N HIS A 66 1.73 8.38 0.38
CA HIS A 66 0.75 7.35 0.74
C HIS A 66 -0.32 7.95 1.67
N LEU A 67 -1.46 8.29 1.12
CA LEU A 67 -2.56 8.93 1.84
C LEU A 67 -3.36 7.93 2.68
N GLU A 68 -3.42 6.65 2.24
CA GLU A 68 -4.27 5.63 2.82
C GLU A 68 -3.50 4.36 3.18
N TYR A 69 -3.83 3.80 4.35
CA TYR A 69 -3.29 2.53 4.86
C TYR A 69 -4.45 1.55 5.05
N TYR A 70 -4.77 0.84 3.98
CA TYR A 70 -5.93 -0.05 3.95
C TYR A 70 -5.71 -1.34 4.73
N SER A 71 -6.69 -1.71 5.56
CA SER A 71 -6.93 -3.10 5.97
C SER A 71 -7.86 -3.78 4.96
N TYR A 72 -7.91 -5.12 4.98
CA TYR A 72 -8.85 -5.84 4.12
C TYR A 72 -10.30 -5.44 4.40
N ALA A 73 -10.67 -5.30 5.68
CA ALA A 73 -12.01 -4.87 6.07
C ALA A 73 -12.37 -3.48 5.50
N SER A 74 -11.44 -2.52 5.53
CA SER A 74 -11.69 -1.18 4.97
C SER A 74 -11.79 -1.20 3.44
N LEU A 75 -11.07 -2.11 2.78
CA LEU A 75 -11.19 -2.31 1.33
C LEU A 75 -12.54 -2.93 0.96
N VAL A 76 -13.02 -3.93 1.70
CA VAL A 76 -14.35 -4.50 1.51
C VAL A 76 -15.42 -3.40 1.61
N GLU A 77 -15.38 -2.61 2.67
CA GLU A 77 -16.34 -1.51 2.87
C GLU A 77 -16.27 -0.49 1.70
N LEU A 78 -15.08 -0.11 1.27
CA LEU A 78 -14.89 0.82 0.16
C LEU A 78 -15.45 0.27 -1.17
N TYR A 79 -15.17 -1.00 -1.48
CA TYR A 79 -15.61 -1.61 -2.73
C TYR A 79 -17.14 -1.81 -2.74
N GLU A 80 -17.70 -2.38 -1.66
CA GLU A 80 -19.13 -2.71 -1.60
C GLU A 80 -20.02 -1.46 -1.63
N ARG A 81 -19.67 -0.40 -0.90
CA ARG A 81 -20.45 0.85 -0.95
C ARG A 81 -20.41 1.53 -2.32
N ASN A 82 -19.44 1.20 -3.17
CA ASN A 82 -19.35 1.67 -4.54
C ASN A 82 -19.80 0.64 -5.58
N GLY A 83 -20.44 -0.47 -5.15
CA GLY A 83 -21.08 -1.46 -6.01
C GLY A 83 -20.16 -2.49 -6.66
N LEU A 84 -18.97 -2.71 -6.09
CA LEU A 84 -18.06 -3.81 -6.42
C LEU A 84 -17.95 -4.77 -5.22
N GLU A 85 -17.54 -6.02 -5.48
CA GLU A 85 -17.22 -7.02 -4.45
C GLU A 85 -15.86 -7.63 -4.74
N ILE A 86 -15.09 -7.94 -3.69
CA ILE A 86 -13.80 -8.64 -3.79
C ILE A 86 -14.07 -10.14 -3.75
N TYR A 87 -13.84 -10.83 -4.86
CA TYR A 87 -14.08 -12.27 -4.95
C TYR A 87 -12.80 -13.13 -4.86
N ARG A 88 -11.63 -12.49 -4.85
CA ARG A 88 -10.33 -13.14 -4.66
C ARG A 88 -9.33 -12.15 -4.09
N VAL A 89 -8.52 -12.61 -3.15
CA VAL A 89 -7.39 -11.88 -2.58
C VAL A 89 -6.18 -12.80 -2.51
N GLU A 90 -5.02 -12.29 -2.89
CA GLU A 90 -3.73 -12.95 -2.74
C GLU A 90 -2.73 -11.98 -2.12
N GLU A 91 -1.97 -12.47 -1.17
CA GLU A 91 -0.87 -11.72 -0.58
C GLU A 91 0.45 -12.06 -1.29
N ASN A 92 1.30 -11.06 -1.46
CA ASN A 92 2.64 -11.20 -2.01
C ASN A 92 3.61 -10.22 -1.37
N ASP A 93 4.93 -10.41 -1.62
CA ASP A 93 5.99 -9.60 -1.00
C ASP A 93 6.37 -8.37 -1.84
N ILE A 94 5.60 -8.02 -2.86
CA ILE A 94 5.88 -6.87 -3.72
C ILE A 94 5.78 -5.59 -2.91
N GLN A 95 6.76 -4.71 -3.06
CA GLN A 95 6.85 -3.41 -2.39
C GLN A 95 6.83 -3.47 -0.85
N GLY A 96 7.29 -4.58 -0.26
CA GLY A 96 7.29 -4.75 1.20
C GLY A 96 6.00 -5.34 1.76
N GLY A 97 5.23 -5.99 0.90
CA GLY A 97 3.98 -6.67 1.22
C GLY A 97 2.76 -5.97 0.65
N SER A 98 2.01 -6.70 -0.17
CA SER A 98 0.85 -6.19 -0.90
C SER A 98 -0.26 -7.21 -0.96
N TYR A 99 -1.49 -6.73 -1.11
CA TYR A 99 -2.59 -7.55 -1.60
C TYR A 99 -2.77 -7.35 -3.10
N GLN A 100 -2.99 -8.43 -3.81
CA GLN A 100 -3.58 -8.44 -5.13
C GLN A 100 -5.04 -8.84 -4.99
N LEU A 101 -5.94 -7.97 -5.43
CA LEU A 101 -7.38 -8.11 -5.27
C LEU A 101 -8.04 -8.25 -6.63
N TRP A 102 -9.00 -9.17 -6.73
CA TRP A 102 -9.88 -9.27 -7.90
C TRP A 102 -11.29 -8.93 -7.45
N ALA A 103 -11.86 -7.93 -8.11
CA ALA A 103 -13.22 -7.47 -7.84
C ALA A 103 -14.08 -7.53 -9.11
N ARG A 104 -15.39 -7.58 -8.89
CA ARG A 104 -16.43 -7.56 -9.91
C ARG A 104 -17.63 -6.77 -9.41
N HIS A 105 -18.65 -6.60 -10.26
CA HIS A 105 -19.91 -6.02 -9.81
C HIS A 105 -20.49 -6.77 -8.62
N LEU A 106 -20.98 -6.03 -7.62
CA LEU A 106 -21.54 -6.56 -6.39
C LEU A 106 -22.74 -7.46 -6.67
N LYS A 107 -22.72 -8.68 -6.13
CA LYS A 107 -23.77 -9.70 -6.23
C LYS A 107 -24.05 -10.37 -4.89
N ASP A 108 -23.02 -11.01 -4.33
CA ASP A 108 -23.13 -11.87 -3.16
C ASP A 108 -22.38 -11.30 -1.94
N GLY A 109 -21.63 -10.22 -2.13
CA GLY A 109 -20.70 -9.65 -1.17
C GLY A 109 -19.27 -10.20 -1.30
N SER A 110 -18.34 -9.49 -0.68
CA SER A 110 -16.92 -9.84 -0.73
C SER A 110 -16.63 -11.11 0.08
N ILE A 111 -15.60 -11.84 -0.35
CA ILE A 111 -15.16 -13.03 0.38
C ILE A 111 -14.58 -12.64 1.76
N SER A 112 -14.67 -13.58 2.71
CA SER A 112 -13.97 -13.43 3.98
C SER A 112 -12.46 -13.66 3.80
N TYR A 113 -11.65 -12.83 4.45
CA TYR A 113 -10.19 -12.98 4.53
C TYR A 113 -9.72 -12.67 5.94
N ASP A 114 -8.99 -13.59 6.54
CA ASP A 114 -8.47 -13.43 7.90
C ASP A 114 -7.19 -12.60 7.87
N GLU A 115 -7.27 -11.38 8.35
CA GLU A 115 -6.20 -10.40 8.37
C GLU A 115 -5.71 -10.16 9.80
N ASP A 116 -4.44 -10.40 10.06
CA ASP A 116 -3.83 -10.10 11.36
C ASP A 116 -3.19 -8.71 11.39
N ILE A 117 -3.83 -7.78 12.07
CA ILE A 117 -3.33 -6.43 12.38
C ILE A 117 -3.03 -6.23 13.87
N SER A 118 -2.98 -7.30 14.66
CA SER A 118 -2.77 -7.23 16.12
C SER A 118 -1.44 -6.58 16.49
N THR A 119 -0.43 -6.68 15.64
CA THR A 119 0.90 -6.12 15.84
C THR A 119 1.01 -4.61 15.64
N LEU A 120 -0.09 -3.93 15.29
CA LEU A 120 -0.10 -2.46 15.09
C LEU A 120 0.44 -1.71 16.32
N LYS A 121 0.12 -2.17 17.52
CA LYS A 121 0.55 -1.54 18.78
C LYS A 121 2.07 -1.57 18.96
N ASP A 122 2.71 -2.63 18.49
CA ASP A 122 4.14 -2.87 18.67
C ASP A 122 4.97 -2.33 17.50
N PHE A 123 4.33 -2.04 16.38
CA PHE A 123 4.99 -1.62 15.14
C PHE A 123 5.99 -0.47 15.35
N PHE A 124 5.57 0.61 16.00
CA PHE A 124 6.46 1.76 16.22
C PHE A 124 7.57 1.47 17.22
N SER A 125 7.32 0.62 18.22
CA SER A 125 8.35 0.16 19.16
C SER A 125 9.43 -0.65 18.44
N ASP A 126 9.04 -1.58 17.58
CA ASP A 126 9.94 -2.38 16.76
C ASP A 126 10.75 -1.52 15.77
N ILE A 127 10.11 -0.55 15.15
CA ILE A 127 10.75 0.41 14.23
C ILE A 127 11.81 1.25 14.97
N GLU A 128 11.51 1.75 16.17
CA GLU A 128 12.50 2.50 16.97
C GLU A 128 13.65 1.61 17.43
N HIS A 129 13.37 0.36 17.80
CA HIS A 129 14.41 -0.61 18.12
C HIS A 129 15.37 -0.83 16.94
N ASN A 130 14.85 -1.04 15.74
CA ASN A 130 15.63 -1.20 14.52
C ASN A 130 16.49 0.05 14.22
N GLY A 131 15.91 1.24 14.40
CA GLY A 131 16.65 2.50 14.28
C GLY A 131 17.80 2.62 15.28
N LYS A 132 17.60 2.17 16.51
CA LYS A 132 18.65 2.13 17.53
C LYS A 132 19.77 1.18 17.13
N VAL A 133 19.45 -0.03 16.71
CA VAL A 133 20.44 -1.03 16.26
C VAL A 133 21.27 -0.46 15.11
N LEU A 134 20.64 0.18 14.12
CA LEU A 134 21.35 0.78 12.99
C LEU A 134 22.24 1.94 13.44
N ARG A 135 21.77 2.84 14.32
CA ARG A 135 22.59 3.92 14.87
C ARG A 135 23.83 3.38 15.61
N ASP A 136 23.65 2.33 16.41
CA ASP A 136 24.74 1.74 17.18
C ASP A 136 25.75 1.05 16.25
N THR A 137 25.28 0.38 15.21
CA THR A 137 26.15 -0.17 14.14
C THR A 137 26.94 0.93 13.43
N LEU A 138 26.30 2.04 13.02
CA LEU A 138 26.99 3.13 12.35
C LEU A 138 28.04 3.81 13.21
N LYS A 139 27.87 3.86 14.53
CA LYS A 139 28.90 4.36 15.46
C LYS A 139 30.20 3.53 15.43
N THR A 140 30.12 2.24 15.14
CA THR A 140 31.33 1.39 15.03
C THR A 140 32.18 1.72 13.80
N TYR A 141 31.62 2.46 12.84
CA TYR A 141 32.29 2.93 11.62
C TYR A 141 32.65 4.42 11.68
N ASN A 142 32.72 5.00 12.89
CA ASN A 142 32.89 6.45 13.09
C ASN A 142 34.21 7.01 12.52
N ASP A 143 35.23 6.17 12.33
CA ASP A 143 36.53 6.47 11.71
C ASP A 143 36.52 6.30 10.18
N LYS A 144 35.41 5.87 9.58
CA LYS A 144 35.24 5.59 8.16
C LYS A 144 34.25 6.56 7.50
N ASN A 145 34.44 6.75 6.20
CA ASN A 145 33.48 7.49 5.42
C ASN A 145 32.30 6.59 5.05
N CYS A 146 31.13 6.88 5.61
CA CYS A 146 29.90 6.21 5.25
C CYS A 146 29.12 7.06 4.23
N TYR A 147 28.55 6.42 3.22
CA TYR A 147 27.76 7.07 2.18
C TYR A 147 26.41 6.38 2.05
N VAL A 148 25.39 7.15 1.68
CA VAL A 148 24.08 6.62 1.31
C VAL A 148 24.05 6.48 -0.21
N TYR A 149 23.64 5.31 -0.69
CA TYR A 149 23.37 5.08 -2.10
C TYR A 149 21.87 4.85 -2.30
N GLY A 150 21.23 5.78 -2.98
CA GLY A 150 19.80 5.79 -3.27
C GLY A 150 19.15 7.13 -2.96
N ALA A 151 17.98 7.38 -3.57
CA ALA A 151 17.22 8.62 -3.41
C ALA A 151 15.71 8.35 -3.35
N SER A 152 15.30 7.21 -2.77
CA SER A 152 13.88 6.87 -2.63
C SER A 152 13.24 7.59 -1.44
N THR A 153 11.94 7.85 -1.51
CA THR A 153 11.15 8.38 -0.39
C THR A 153 11.27 7.48 0.84
N LYS A 154 11.22 6.17 0.67
CA LYS A 154 11.42 5.17 1.76
C LYS A 154 12.75 5.38 2.49
N GLY A 155 13.85 5.50 1.75
CA GLY A 155 15.17 5.77 2.33
C GLY A 155 15.22 7.10 3.07
N ASN A 156 14.62 8.15 2.52
CA ASN A 156 14.56 9.46 3.12
C ASN A 156 13.76 9.46 4.44
N THR A 157 12.63 8.77 4.49
CA THR A 157 11.83 8.60 5.72
C THR A 157 12.68 7.97 6.84
N MET A 158 13.41 6.88 6.55
CA MET A 158 14.27 6.22 7.54
C MET A 158 15.42 7.12 8.00
N LEU A 159 16.07 7.83 7.07
CA LEU A 159 17.17 8.76 7.39
C LEU A 159 16.71 9.87 8.35
N GLN A 160 15.53 10.41 8.12
CA GLN A 160 14.97 11.49 8.94
C GLN A 160 14.47 10.96 10.30
N LEU A 161 13.63 9.93 10.31
CA LEU A 161 13.06 9.39 11.55
C LEU A 161 14.14 8.93 12.52
N TRP A 162 15.13 8.22 12.03
CA TRP A 162 16.22 7.69 12.84
C TRP A 162 17.39 8.66 13.01
N LYS A 163 17.29 9.89 12.45
CA LYS A 163 18.32 10.94 12.57
C LYS A 163 19.70 10.45 12.12
N LEU A 164 19.72 9.75 10.98
CA LEU A 164 20.94 9.09 10.49
C LEU A 164 21.87 10.03 9.71
N GLY A 165 21.41 11.19 9.24
CA GLY A 165 22.18 12.10 8.37
C GLY A 165 23.56 12.47 8.89
N LYS A 166 23.74 12.51 10.22
CA LYS A 166 25.05 12.83 10.85
C LYS A 166 26.11 11.73 10.69
N TYR A 167 25.75 10.53 10.26
CA TYR A 167 26.68 9.41 10.06
C TYR A 167 27.17 9.28 8.61
N PHE A 168 26.60 10.06 7.70
CA PHE A 168 26.89 9.99 6.28
C PHE A 168 27.52 11.28 5.77
N LYS A 169 28.32 11.17 4.70
CA LYS A 169 28.92 12.29 3.97
C LYS A 169 28.18 12.57 2.68
#